data_131eda3dc499f00ce7c4b9b9cf72f52a
#
_entry.id   131eda3dc499f00ce7c4b9b9cf72f52a
#
_cell.length_a   1.000
_cell.length_b   1.000
_cell.length_c   1.000
_cell.angle_alpha   90.00
_cell.angle_beta   90.00
_cell.angle_gamma   90.00
#
_symmetry.space_group_name_H-M   'P 1'
#
loop_
_entity.id
_entity.type
_entity.pdbx_description
1 polymer ?
#
loop_
_entity_poly.entity_id
_entity_poly.type
_entity_poly.pdbx_seq_one_letter_code
_entity_poly.pdbx_strand_id
1 'polypeptide(L)'
;MEKQRGLGYASGLVGGVILVAPYIKPAWLMSLIVILYALILWRFFGTRYLTYSFCVIALLYGVTLLPLFVFCCTLAMLILGELVFQQGADDLNTYLYYIISTAWAGVFVIAYLKENFFLTVIFGIIAAVLLKTILIKYDDSLVIEALGIAMTMWLIRELNYKADLLMVVMAVIVGFTFGYFAFRAKTADLSGLFSAALIGIILLVFAAPQGTQWFLIMLSFFILGSAATKYKFEYKKRIGVDQGRGGARGYRNVFANGIVAAAAAVLFGIFQEPVFIVMYVGCVATAAADTLASEIGVTGGIPYMITTFKKVPIGLNGGVTLTGEFVALLGGFTISLVALLLNVITPAMMIICTLAGFVGTNIDSLVGATLENRGYIGNAGTNLLATIGGGVFAVALYLFLKF
;
A
#
# COMPACT_ATOMS: atom_id res chain seq x y z
N MET A 1 6.18 -32.90 -8.11
CA MET A 1 7.37 -33.51 -7.47
C MET A 1 8.68 -32.82 -7.87
N GLU A 2 8.99 -32.66 -9.15
CA GLU A 2 10.26 -32.02 -9.60
C GLU A 2 10.43 -30.57 -9.15
N LYS A 3 9.38 -29.75 -9.27
CA LYS A 3 9.40 -28.34 -8.84
C LYS A 3 9.66 -28.22 -7.32
N GLN A 4 9.09 -29.07 -6.49
CA GLN A 4 9.34 -29.09 -5.04
C GLN A 4 10.77 -29.51 -4.70
N ARG A 5 11.34 -30.49 -5.43
CA ARG A 5 12.76 -30.82 -5.28
C ARG A 5 13.66 -29.66 -5.67
N GLY A 6 13.33 -28.95 -6.76
CA GLY A 6 14.05 -27.75 -7.18
C GLY A 6 14.07 -26.67 -6.10
N LEU A 7 12.95 -26.42 -5.40
CA LEU A 7 12.88 -25.48 -4.29
C LEU A 7 13.73 -25.94 -3.08
N GLY A 8 13.75 -27.24 -2.78
CA GLY A 8 14.61 -27.80 -1.74
C GLY A 8 16.10 -27.56 -2.01
N TYR A 9 16.55 -27.78 -3.26
CA TYR A 9 17.93 -27.46 -3.65
C TYR A 9 18.21 -25.95 -3.66
N ALA A 10 17.23 -25.14 -4.07
CA ALA A 10 17.36 -23.68 -4.03
C ALA A 10 17.49 -23.16 -2.57
N SER A 11 16.79 -23.76 -1.62
CA SER A 11 16.94 -23.39 -0.19
C SER A 11 18.33 -23.73 0.35
N GLY A 12 18.89 -24.87 -0.05
CA GLY A 12 20.27 -25.24 0.28
C GLY A 12 21.29 -24.23 -0.29
N LEU A 13 21.10 -23.80 -1.56
CA LEU A 13 21.91 -22.74 -2.15
C LEU A 13 21.83 -21.46 -1.33
N VAL A 14 20.62 -20.97 -1.05
CA VAL A 14 20.44 -19.71 -0.33
C VAL A 14 21.06 -19.76 1.05
N GLY A 15 20.92 -20.89 1.77
CA GLY A 15 21.62 -21.11 3.03
C GLY A 15 23.14 -21.01 2.88
N GLY A 16 23.72 -21.67 1.88
CA GLY A 16 25.15 -21.58 1.56
C GLY A 16 25.58 -20.15 1.18
N VAL A 17 24.77 -19.46 0.35
CA VAL A 17 25.02 -18.05 -0.03
C VAL A 17 25.09 -17.15 1.19
N ILE A 18 24.13 -17.23 2.10
CA ILE A 18 24.11 -16.39 3.32
C ILE A 18 25.38 -16.63 4.15
N LEU A 19 25.78 -17.89 4.32
CA LEU A 19 26.95 -18.26 5.13
C LEU A 19 28.28 -17.80 4.50
N VAL A 20 28.38 -17.78 3.18
CA VAL A 20 29.65 -17.58 2.46
C VAL A 20 29.79 -16.19 1.87
N ALA A 21 28.67 -15.52 1.49
CA ALA A 21 28.71 -14.22 0.82
C ALA A 21 29.48 -13.13 1.56
N PRO A 22 29.49 -13.04 2.91
CA PRO A 22 30.31 -12.04 3.63
C PRO A 22 31.82 -12.17 3.39
N TYR A 23 32.27 -13.36 3.03
CA TYR A 23 33.68 -13.68 2.85
C TYR A 23 34.15 -13.64 1.39
N ILE A 24 33.21 -13.65 0.44
CA ILE A 24 33.53 -13.62 -1.00
C ILE A 24 33.56 -12.16 -1.50
N LYS A 25 34.75 -11.74 -1.90
CA LYS A 25 34.96 -10.41 -2.52
C LYS A 25 35.78 -10.60 -3.81
N PRO A 26 35.49 -9.86 -4.86
CA PRO A 26 34.43 -8.81 -5.00
C PRO A 26 33.02 -9.39 -5.14
N ALA A 27 31.98 -8.55 -4.96
CA ALA A 27 30.56 -8.95 -4.96
C ALA A 27 30.15 -9.69 -6.26
N TRP A 28 30.68 -9.29 -7.41
CA TRP A 28 30.37 -9.92 -8.70
C TRP A 28 30.74 -11.42 -8.75
N LEU A 29 31.74 -11.85 -7.99
CA LEU A 29 32.12 -13.26 -7.91
C LEU A 29 31.00 -14.09 -7.26
N MET A 30 30.42 -13.60 -6.14
CA MET A 30 29.27 -14.24 -5.50
C MET A 30 28.04 -14.23 -6.42
N SER A 31 27.80 -13.13 -7.14
CA SER A 31 26.74 -13.05 -8.12
C SER A 31 26.89 -14.12 -9.21
N LEU A 32 28.08 -14.31 -9.73
CA LEU A 32 28.36 -15.32 -10.75
C LEU A 32 28.05 -16.73 -10.22
N ILE A 33 28.44 -17.05 -8.98
CA ILE A 33 28.17 -18.34 -8.34
C ILE A 33 26.65 -18.57 -8.25
N VAL A 34 25.88 -17.57 -7.78
CA VAL A 34 24.43 -17.67 -7.67
C VAL A 34 23.76 -17.85 -9.04
N ILE A 35 24.18 -17.09 -10.04
CA ILE A 35 23.65 -17.18 -11.40
C ILE A 35 23.91 -18.56 -12.01
N LEU A 36 25.13 -19.04 -11.92
CA LEU A 36 25.50 -20.36 -12.48
C LEU A 36 24.69 -21.48 -11.81
N TYR A 37 24.55 -21.45 -10.49
CA TYR A 37 23.77 -22.44 -9.78
C TYR A 37 22.26 -22.33 -10.09
N ALA A 38 21.72 -21.13 -10.21
CA ALA A 38 20.35 -20.93 -10.62
C ALA A 38 20.05 -21.48 -12.02
N LEU A 39 20.99 -21.31 -12.97
CA LEU A 39 20.89 -21.90 -14.30
C LEU A 39 20.92 -23.45 -14.27
N ILE A 40 21.72 -24.04 -13.37
CA ILE A 40 21.73 -25.48 -13.13
C ILE A 40 20.36 -25.94 -12.60
N LEU A 41 19.79 -25.26 -11.61
CA LEU A 41 18.46 -25.57 -11.08
C LEU A 41 17.38 -25.50 -12.18
N TRP A 42 17.45 -24.50 -13.05
CA TRP A 42 16.52 -24.41 -14.18
C TRP A 42 16.68 -25.60 -15.13
N ARG A 43 17.93 -25.97 -15.49
CA ARG A 43 18.20 -27.04 -16.44
C ARG A 43 17.69 -28.42 -15.95
N PHE A 44 17.79 -28.69 -14.64
CA PHE A 44 17.45 -29.99 -14.06
C PHE A 44 16.06 -30.07 -13.44
N PHE A 45 15.48 -28.94 -12.98
CA PHE A 45 14.22 -28.95 -12.24
C PHE A 45 13.14 -28.02 -12.84
N GLY A 46 13.42 -27.37 -13.97
CA GLY A 46 12.43 -26.50 -14.64
C GLY A 46 12.04 -25.25 -13.87
N THR A 47 12.87 -24.78 -12.92
CA THR A 47 12.58 -23.64 -12.01
C THR A 47 12.78 -22.28 -12.69
N ARG A 48 12.19 -22.05 -13.87
CA ARG A 48 12.43 -20.90 -14.76
C ARG A 48 12.31 -19.55 -14.04
N TYR A 49 11.19 -19.29 -13.42
CA TYR A 49 10.93 -17.96 -12.80
C TYR A 49 11.73 -17.72 -11.52
N LEU A 50 12.00 -18.77 -10.76
CA LEU A 50 12.90 -18.71 -9.60
C LEU A 50 14.33 -18.39 -10.07
N THR A 51 14.78 -18.99 -11.16
CA THR A 51 16.08 -18.70 -11.76
C THR A 51 16.18 -17.23 -12.19
N TYR A 52 15.17 -16.70 -12.87
CA TYR A 52 15.15 -15.29 -13.25
C TYR A 52 15.22 -14.37 -12.03
N SER A 53 14.47 -14.67 -10.98
CA SER A 53 14.52 -13.91 -9.71
C SER A 53 15.92 -13.90 -9.11
N PHE A 54 16.56 -15.07 -9.02
CA PHE A 54 17.92 -15.19 -8.49
C PHE A 54 18.94 -14.44 -9.37
N CYS A 55 18.85 -14.57 -10.70
CA CYS A 55 19.75 -13.87 -11.62
C CYS A 55 19.62 -12.35 -11.47
N VAL A 56 18.40 -11.81 -11.42
CA VAL A 56 18.17 -10.37 -11.29
C VAL A 56 18.72 -9.84 -9.96
N ILE A 57 18.39 -10.49 -8.85
CA ILE A 57 18.86 -10.07 -7.52
C ILE A 57 20.39 -10.21 -7.39
N ALA A 58 20.97 -11.29 -7.96
CA ALA A 58 22.42 -11.48 -7.99
C ALA A 58 23.12 -10.42 -8.86
N LEU A 59 22.59 -10.07 -10.02
CA LEU A 59 23.12 -9.02 -10.86
C LEU A 59 23.14 -7.67 -10.13
N LEU A 60 22.03 -7.28 -9.51
CA LEU A 60 21.93 -6.04 -8.74
C LEU A 60 22.94 -5.98 -7.57
N TYR A 61 23.18 -7.12 -6.91
CA TYR A 61 24.23 -7.23 -5.90
C TYR A 61 25.63 -7.14 -6.49
N GLY A 62 25.88 -7.84 -7.62
CA GLY A 62 27.18 -7.87 -8.28
C GLY A 62 27.66 -6.52 -8.81
N VAL A 63 26.72 -5.68 -9.26
CA VAL A 63 27.01 -4.30 -9.67
C VAL A 63 26.93 -3.30 -8.50
N THR A 64 26.87 -3.81 -7.27
CA THR A 64 26.88 -3.03 -6.01
C THR A 64 25.67 -2.10 -5.79
N LEU A 65 24.58 -2.30 -6.52
CA LEU A 65 23.33 -1.57 -6.30
C LEU A 65 22.58 -2.07 -5.06
N LEU A 66 22.66 -3.37 -4.76
CA LEU A 66 22.08 -3.92 -3.53
C LEU A 66 23.17 -4.16 -2.48
N PRO A 67 22.98 -3.71 -1.23
CA PRO A 67 23.83 -4.10 -0.11
C PRO A 67 23.72 -5.60 0.19
N LEU A 68 24.78 -6.19 0.77
CA LEU A 68 24.85 -7.60 1.16
C LEU A 68 23.65 -8.03 2.00
N PHE A 69 23.24 -7.24 2.99
CA PHE A 69 22.10 -7.53 3.86
C PHE A 69 20.81 -7.69 3.06
N VAL A 70 20.51 -6.73 2.18
CA VAL A 70 19.30 -6.75 1.35
C VAL A 70 19.33 -7.94 0.39
N PHE A 71 20.47 -8.22 -0.23
CA PHE A 71 20.67 -9.37 -1.10
C PHE A 71 20.35 -10.69 -0.38
N CYS A 72 20.95 -10.93 0.78
CA CYS A 72 20.75 -12.15 1.56
C CYS A 72 19.30 -12.28 2.05
N CYS A 73 18.71 -11.21 2.60
CA CYS A 73 17.33 -11.22 3.06
C CYS A 73 16.34 -11.49 1.92
N THR A 74 16.52 -10.85 0.76
CA THR A 74 15.63 -11.04 -0.39
C THR A 74 15.62 -12.49 -0.84
N LEU A 75 16.79 -13.10 -1.03
CA LEU A 75 16.88 -14.51 -1.42
C LEU A 75 16.26 -15.44 -0.38
N ALA A 76 16.52 -15.20 0.90
CA ALA A 76 15.99 -15.99 2.00
C ALA A 76 14.47 -15.90 2.09
N MET A 77 13.90 -14.69 2.06
CA MET A 77 12.46 -14.46 2.12
C MET A 77 11.74 -15.07 0.92
N LEU A 78 12.30 -14.89 -0.30
CA LEU A 78 11.73 -15.42 -1.52
C LEU A 78 11.63 -16.94 -1.46
N ILE A 79 12.71 -17.64 -1.10
CA ILE A 79 12.74 -19.10 -1.16
C ILE A 79 11.95 -19.74 -0.01
N LEU A 80 12.07 -19.23 1.23
CA LEU A 80 11.34 -19.79 2.37
C LEU A 80 9.84 -19.47 2.27
N GLY A 81 9.48 -18.29 1.78
CA GLY A 81 8.09 -17.94 1.49
C GLY A 81 7.50 -18.88 0.43
N GLU A 82 8.19 -19.10 -0.68
CA GLU A 82 7.71 -19.94 -1.78
C GLU A 82 7.59 -21.42 -1.37
N LEU A 83 8.53 -21.95 -0.57
CA LEU A 83 8.47 -23.31 -0.05
C LEU A 83 7.18 -23.58 0.75
N VAL A 84 6.78 -22.61 1.57
CA VAL A 84 5.57 -22.72 2.39
C VAL A 84 4.32 -22.49 1.54
N PHE A 85 4.35 -21.48 0.67
CA PHE A 85 3.19 -21.10 -0.12
C PHE A 85 2.74 -22.18 -1.11
N GLN A 86 3.66 -22.91 -1.75
CA GLN A 86 3.33 -23.99 -2.68
C GLN A 86 2.65 -25.21 -2.02
N GLN A 87 2.67 -25.30 -0.70
CA GLN A 87 2.03 -26.39 0.06
C GLN A 87 0.63 -26.04 0.55
N GLY A 88 0.23 -24.76 0.45
CA GLY A 88 -1.03 -24.23 0.97
C GLY A 88 -2.08 -23.97 -0.09
N ALA A 89 -3.29 -23.61 0.39
CA ALA A 89 -4.37 -23.08 -0.42
C ALA A 89 -4.27 -21.54 -0.50
N ASP A 90 -5.06 -20.90 -1.39
CA ASP A 90 -5.19 -19.42 -1.41
C ASP A 90 -6.12 -18.96 -0.28
N ASP A 91 -5.68 -19.12 0.96
CA ASP A 91 -6.41 -18.77 2.17
C ASP A 91 -5.55 -17.97 3.16
N LEU A 92 -6.21 -17.36 4.15
CA LEU A 92 -5.54 -16.56 5.17
C LEU A 92 -4.47 -17.34 5.94
N ASN A 93 -4.67 -18.62 6.20
CA ASN A 93 -3.72 -19.43 6.95
C ASN A 93 -2.41 -19.60 6.18
N THR A 94 -2.49 -19.84 4.88
CA THR A 94 -1.32 -19.93 4.00
C THR A 94 -0.50 -18.64 4.02
N TYR A 95 -1.17 -17.48 3.97
CA TYR A 95 -0.48 -16.18 4.08
C TYR A 95 0.12 -15.95 5.46
N LEU A 96 -0.49 -16.42 6.54
CA LEU A 96 0.11 -16.37 7.88
C LEU A 96 1.38 -17.22 7.96
N TYR A 97 1.36 -18.43 7.43
CA TYR A 97 2.56 -19.28 7.35
C TYR A 97 3.65 -18.66 6.46
N TYR A 98 3.26 -18.01 5.36
CA TYR A 98 4.18 -17.27 4.52
C TYR A 98 4.85 -16.12 5.28
N ILE A 99 4.10 -15.33 6.07
CA ILE A 99 4.63 -14.26 6.92
C ILE A 99 5.61 -14.83 7.95
N ILE A 100 5.25 -15.92 8.62
CA ILE A 100 6.12 -16.56 9.62
C ILE A 100 7.43 -17.04 8.98
N SER A 101 7.36 -17.68 7.82
CA SER A 101 8.56 -18.19 7.13
C SER A 101 9.48 -17.07 6.65
N THR A 102 8.92 -15.99 6.10
CA THR A 102 9.69 -14.81 5.68
C THR A 102 10.26 -14.05 6.87
N ALA A 103 9.56 -14.00 8.01
CA ALA A 103 10.07 -13.43 9.25
C ALA A 103 11.27 -14.23 9.79
N TRP A 104 11.19 -15.56 9.81
CA TRP A 104 12.31 -16.41 10.16
C TRP A 104 13.53 -16.19 9.26
N ALA A 105 13.31 -16.03 7.94
CA ALA A 105 14.37 -15.70 7.00
C ALA A 105 15.08 -14.40 7.37
N GLY A 106 14.31 -13.35 7.65
CA GLY A 106 14.86 -12.05 8.03
C GLY A 106 15.61 -12.08 9.36
N VAL A 107 15.03 -12.72 10.40
CA VAL A 107 15.66 -12.87 11.72
C VAL A 107 16.97 -13.64 11.62
N PHE A 108 17.00 -14.72 10.83
CA PHE A 108 18.23 -15.49 10.60
C PHE A 108 19.34 -14.63 9.98
N VAL A 109 19.02 -13.82 8.96
CA VAL A 109 20.02 -12.95 8.32
C VAL A 109 20.50 -11.85 9.28
N ILE A 110 19.60 -11.22 10.06
CA ILE A 110 19.95 -10.26 11.12
C ILE A 110 20.95 -10.89 12.09
N ALA A 111 20.63 -12.07 12.61
CA ALA A 111 21.46 -12.75 13.60
C ALA A 111 22.83 -13.15 13.04
N TYR A 112 22.88 -13.62 11.80
CA TYR A 112 24.10 -14.08 11.16
C TYR A 112 25.04 -12.93 10.76
N LEU A 113 24.49 -11.91 10.08
CA LEU A 113 25.28 -10.74 9.65
C LEU A 113 25.54 -9.75 10.78
N LYS A 114 24.87 -9.90 11.92
CA LYS A 114 24.94 -9.01 13.09
C LYS A 114 24.58 -7.55 12.73
N GLU A 115 23.70 -7.36 11.77
CA GLU A 115 23.19 -6.07 11.33
C GLU A 115 21.77 -5.83 11.86
N ASN A 116 21.56 -4.75 12.62
CA ASN A 116 20.27 -4.48 13.27
C ASN A 116 19.33 -3.66 12.35
N PHE A 117 18.89 -4.24 11.24
CA PHE A 117 17.95 -3.62 10.30
C PHE A 117 16.52 -4.20 10.42
N PHE A 118 16.00 -4.29 11.66
CA PHE A 118 14.66 -4.89 11.89
C PHE A 118 13.54 -4.17 11.12
N LEU A 119 13.57 -2.83 11.02
CA LEU A 119 12.59 -2.05 10.27
C LEU A 119 12.61 -2.44 8.78
N THR A 120 13.79 -2.55 8.19
CA THR A 120 13.99 -3.00 6.81
C THR A 120 13.38 -4.38 6.58
N VAL A 121 13.62 -5.33 7.50
CA VAL A 121 13.08 -6.69 7.43
C VAL A 121 11.56 -6.69 7.51
N ILE A 122 10.97 -5.94 8.44
CA ILE A 122 9.52 -5.85 8.60
C ILE A 122 8.86 -5.32 7.31
N PHE A 123 9.37 -4.25 6.72
CA PHE A 123 8.84 -3.73 5.45
C PHE A 123 9.07 -4.70 4.29
N GLY A 124 10.19 -5.45 4.28
CA GLY A 124 10.42 -6.53 3.33
C GLY A 124 9.38 -7.64 3.42
N ILE A 125 9.01 -8.08 4.63
CA ILE A 125 7.96 -9.09 4.87
C ILE A 125 6.60 -8.58 4.39
N ILE A 126 6.25 -7.33 4.70
CA ILE A 126 4.98 -6.74 4.30
C ILE A 126 4.91 -6.63 2.77
N ALA A 127 5.99 -6.19 2.12
CA ALA A 127 6.09 -6.16 0.66
C ALA A 127 5.94 -7.56 0.05
N ALA A 128 6.59 -8.56 0.63
CA ALA A 128 6.53 -9.95 0.18
C ALA A 128 5.09 -10.49 0.21
N VAL A 129 4.40 -10.38 1.36
CA VAL A 129 3.04 -10.91 1.49
C VAL A 129 2.04 -10.14 0.63
N LEU A 130 2.19 -8.83 0.54
CA LEU A 130 1.32 -7.99 -0.28
C LEU A 130 1.46 -8.32 -1.77
N LEU A 131 2.68 -8.40 -2.28
CA LEU A 131 2.93 -8.78 -3.67
C LEU A 131 2.44 -10.19 -3.96
N LYS A 132 2.62 -11.12 -3.01
CA LYS A 132 2.09 -12.48 -3.14
C LYS A 132 0.57 -12.49 -3.32
N THR A 133 -0.18 -11.71 -2.52
CA THR A 133 -1.66 -11.62 -2.67
C THR A 133 -2.10 -10.97 -3.98
N ILE A 134 -1.34 -10.00 -4.49
CA ILE A 134 -1.69 -9.28 -5.72
C ILE A 134 -1.37 -10.10 -6.96
N LEU A 135 -0.22 -10.79 -6.95
CA LEU A 135 0.37 -11.40 -8.12
C LEU A 135 0.14 -12.91 -8.24
N ILE A 136 -0.60 -13.52 -7.29
CA ILE A 136 -0.83 -14.98 -7.24
C ILE A 136 -1.31 -15.62 -8.56
N LYS A 137 -1.97 -14.84 -9.40
CA LYS A 137 -2.55 -15.32 -10.68
C LYS A 137 -1.54 -15.32 -11.84
N TYR A 138 -0.34 -14.80 -11.62
CA TYR A 138 0.68 -14.65 -12.67
C TYR A 138 1.86 -15.58 -12.39
N ASP A 139 2.17 -16.45 -13.34
CA ASP A 139 3.26 -17.43 -13.21
C ASP A 139 4.65 -16.81 -13.07
N ASP A 140 4.85 -15.61 -13.62
CA ASP A 140 6.08 -14.83 -13.58
C ASP A 140 6.21 -13.91 -12.37
N SER A 141 5.28 -14.00 -11.42
CA SER A 141 5.20 -13.15 -10.23
C SER A 141 6.46 -13.12 -9.39
N LEU A 142 7.21 -14.24 -9.32
CA LEU A 142 8.40 -14.37 -8.48
C LEU A 142 9.49 -13.31 -8.78
N VAL A 143 9.63 -12.87 -10.03
CA VAL A 143 10.61 -11.84 -10.39
C VAL A 143 10.18 -10.49 -9.83
N ILE A 144 8.89 -10.16 -9.96
CA ILE A 144 8.33 -8.91 -9.44
C ILE A 144 8.33 -8.92 -7.90
N GLU A 145 8.02 -10.08 -7.30
CA GLU A 145 8.10 -10.27 -5.84
C GLU A 145 9.54 -10.03 -5.34
N ALA A 146 10.53 -10.67 -5.96
CA ALA A 146 11.94 -10.52 -5.59
C ALA A 146 12.40 -9.05 -5.70
N LEU A 147 12.10 -8.39 -6.82
CA LEU A 147 12.43 -6.97 -7.02
C LEU A 147 11.71 -6.07 -6.02
N GLY A 148 10.42 -6.30 -5.78
CA GLY A 148 9.63 -5.52 -4.84
C GLY A 148 10.13 -5.64 -3.41
N ILE A 149 10.48 -6.85 -2.95
CA ILE A 149 11.10 -7.08 -1.66
C ILE A 149 12.44 -6.33 -1.57
N ALA A 150 13.33 -6.56 -2.56
CA ALA A 150 14.66 -5.95 -2.59
C ALA A 150 14.61 -4.42 -2.60
N MET A 151 13.79 -3.82 -3.47
CA MET A 151 13.66 -2.37 -3.59
C MET A 151 13.04 -1.74 -2.34
N THR A 152 12.02 -2.37 -1.75
CA THR A 152 11.43 -1.89 -0.49
C THR A 152 12.46 -1.91 0.63
N MET A 153 13.18 -3.01 0.79
CA MET A 153 14.22 -3.14 1.80
C MET A 153 15.37 -2.15 1.57
N TRP A 154 15.81 -1.99 0.33
CA TRP A 154 16.84 -1.04 -0.04
C TRP A 154 16.41 0.39 0.30
N LEU A 155 15.21 0.81 -0.09
CA LEU A 155 14.66 2.14 0.18
C LEU A 155 14.58 2.41 1.69
N ILE A 156 14.00 1.52 2.48
CA ILE A 156 13.87 1.68 3.94
C ILE A 156 15.24 1.76 4.61
N ARG A 157 16.22 0.99 4.14
CA ARG A 157 17.59 1.05 4.63
C ARG A 157 18.26 2.40 4.32
N GLU A 158 18.13 2.90 3.08
CA GLU A 158 18.72 4.19 2.67
C GLU A 158 18.05 5.39 3.36
N LEU A 159 16.77 5.32 3.70
CA LEU A 159 16.10 6.34 4.52
C LEU A 159 16.74 6.49 5.90
N ASN A 160 17.43 5.46 6.40
CA ASN A 160 18.09 5.42 7.71
C ASN A 160 17.19 5.93 8.86
N TYR A 161 15.89 5.67 8.75
CA TYR A 161 14.92 6.11 9.74
C TYR A 161 15.08 5.30 11.02
N LYS A 162 15.23 6.00 12.14
CA LYS A 162 15.39 5.38 13.46
C LYS A 162 14.02 5.25 14.11
N ALA A 163 13.57 4.02 14.29
CA ALA A 163 12.34 3.71 14.99
C ALA A 163 12.66 2.81 16.20
N ASP A 164 11.90 2.97 17.26
CA ASP A 164 11.96 2.06 18.41
C ASP A 164 11.32 0.71 18.04
N LEU A 165 11.98 -0.40 18.40
CA LEU A 165 11.51 -1.74 18.07
C LEU A 165 10.11 -2.02 18.62
N LEU A 166 9.87 -1.63 19.88
CA LEU A 166 8.56 -1.87 20.52
C LEU A 166 7.47 -1.11 19.80
N MET A 167 7.73 0.15 19.43
CA MET A 167 6.80 0.97 18.64
C MET A 167 6.47 0.29 17.30
N VAL A 168 7.47 -0.22 16.59
CA VAL A 168 7.25 -0.90 15.29
C VAL A 168 6.47 -2.20 15.47
N VAL A 169 6.78 -3.00 16.49
CA VAL A 169 6.03 -4.22 16.80
C VAL A 169 4.57 -3.90 17.13
N MET A 170 4.32 -2.87 17.94
CA MET A 170 2.95 -2.43 18.24
C MET A 170 2.22 -1.92 17.00
N ALA A 171 2.91 -1.18 16.13
CA ALA A 171 2.34 -0.73 14.85
C ALA A 171 1.95 -1.90 13.93
N VAL A 172 2.79 -2.95 13.87
CA VAL A 172 2.49 -4.18 13.14
C VAL A 172 1.24 -4.87 13.73
N ILE A 173 1.18 -5.05 15.04
CA ILE A 173 0.03 -5.68 15.71
C ILE A 173 -1.25 -4.88 15.43
N VAL A 174 -1.24 -3.56 15.60
CA VAL A 174 -2.40 -2.70 15.37
C VAL A 174 -2.82 -2.72 13.90
N GLY A 175 -1.87 -2.55 12.97
CA GLY A 175 -2.14 -2.54 11.53
C GLY A 175 -2.76 -3.85 11.03
N PHE A 176 -2.18 -4.99 11.42
CA PHE A 176 -2.73 -6.30 11.05
C PHE A 176 -4.07 -6.60 11.75
N THR A 177 -4.23 -6.23 13.02
CA THR A 177 -5.50 -6.37 13.74
C THR A 177 -6.61 -5.62 13.03
N PHE A 178 -6.37 -4.36 12.66
CA PHE A 178 -7.33 -3.57 11.90
C PHE A 178 -7.63 -4.19 10.53
N GLY A 179 -6.60 -4.56 9.76
CA GLY A 179 -6.76 -5.23 8.47
C GLY A 179 -7.57 -6.52 8.58
N TYR A 180 -7.32 -7.33 9.61
CA TYR A 180 -8.07 -8.56 9.89
C TYR A 180 -9.55 -8.30 10.19
N PHE A 181 -9.85 -7.28 11.02
CA PHE A 181 -11.25 -6.91 11.29
C PHE A 181 -11.96 -6.40 10.03
N ALA A 182 -11.29 -5.61 9.19
CA ALA A 182 -11.83 -5.15 7.91
C ALA A 182 -12.15 -6.34 6.97
N PHE A 183 -11.26 -7.32 6.92
CA PHE A 183 -11.46 -8.56 6.17
C PHE A 183 -12.64 -9.39 6.71
N ARG A 184 -12.70 -9.61 8.03
CA ARG A 184 -13.79 -10.34 8.68
C ARG A 184 -15.15 -9.64 8.52
N ALA A 185 -15.18 -8.32 8.53
CA ALA A 185 -16.37 -7.51 8.27
C ALA A 185 -16.76 -7.46 6.78
N LYS A 186 -16.03 -8.15 5.90
CA LYS A 186 -16.22 -8.16 4.44
C LYS A 186 -16.16 -6.76 3.80
N THR A 187 -15.45 -5.82 4.44
CA THR A 187 -15.20 -4.48 3.90
C THR A 187 -13.88 -4.41 3.13
N ALA A 188 -13.00 -5.40 3.29
CA ALA A 188 -11.78 -5.60 2.53
C ALA A 188 -11.63 -7.06 2.10
N ASP A 189 -11.00 -7.32 0.94
CA ASP A 189 -10.49 -8.63 0.56
C ASP A 189 -9.07 -8.87 1.14
N LEU A 190 -8.44 -10.02 0.86
CA LEU A 190 -7.09 -10.31 1.38
C LEU A 190 -6.05 -9.27 0.96
N SER A 191 -6.08 -8.82 -0.29
CA SER A 191 -5.16 -7.80 -0.78
C SER A 191 -5.40 -6.45 -0.11
N GLY A 192 -6.67 -6.13 0.17
CA GLY A 192 -7.10 -4.95 0.92
C GLY A 192 -6.66 -5.00 2.38
N LEU A 193 -6.73 -6.19 3.03
CA LEU A 193 -6.23 -6.40 4.39
C LEU A 193 -4.75 -6.00 4.49
N PHE A 194 -3.89 -6.58 3.64
CA PHE A 194 -2.44 -6.34 3.72
C PHE A 194 -2.07 -4.91 3.29
N SER A 195 -2.80 -4.32 2.32
CA SER A 195 -2.60 -2.93 1.93
C SER A 195 -2.99 -1.95 3.04
N ALA A 196 -4.12 -2.18 3.70
CA ALA A 196 -4.56 -1.35 4.82
C ALA A 196 -3.63 -1.48 6.03
N ALA A 197 -3.15 -2.71 6.32
CA ALA A 197 -2.15 -2.94 7.34
C ALA A 197 -0.85 -2.18 7.05
N LEU A 198 -0.34 -2.23 5.79
CA LEU A 198 0.85 -1.48 5.38
C LEU A 198 0.68 0.02 5.60
N ILE A 199 -0.41 0.61 5.13
CA ILE A 199 -0.68 2.05 5.33
C ILE A 199 -0.75 2.38 6.82
N GLY A 200 -1.47 1.58 7.60
CA GLY A 200 -1.58 1.77 9.05
C GLY A 200 -0.22 1.72 9.76
N ILE A 201 0.64 0.78 9.39
CA ILE A 201 2.00 0.67 9.94
C ILE A 201 2.85 1.89 9.56
N ILE A 202 2.78 2.34 8.29
CA ILE A 202 3.49 3.55 7.85
C ILE A 202 3.06 4.76 8.68
N LEU A 203 1.76 4.97 8.89
CA LEU A 203 1.25 6.08 9.68
C LEU A 203 1.73 6.01 11.13
N LEU A 204 1.63 4.85 11.76
CA LEU A 204 2.02 4.64 13.15
C LEU A 204 3.52 4.84 13.37
N VAL A 205 4.35 4.43 12.42
CA VAL A 205 5.83 4.47 12.55
C VAL A 205 6.37 5.83 12.13
N PHE A 206 6.02 6.34 10.96
CA PHE A 206 6.67 7.53 10.40
C PHE A 206 6.05 8.84 10.91
N ALA A 207 4.78 8.88 11.31
CA ALA A 207 4.18 10.07 11.87
C ALA A 207 4.42 10.23 13.39
N ALA A 208 5.41 9.53 13.95
CA ALA A 208 5.75 9.67 15.36
C ALA A 208 6.18 11.11 15.71
N PRO A 209 5.84 11.63 16.92
CA PRO A 209 5.13 10.93 18.00
C PRO A 209 3.60 10.87 17.82
N GLN A 210 3.02 11.49 16.79
CA GLN A 210 1.57 11.60 16.56
C GLN A 210 1.01 10.45 15.71
N GLY A 211 1.73 9.35 15.52
CA GLY A 211 1.33 8.25 14.64
C GLY A 211 -0.04 7.66 14.95
N THR A 212 -0.40 7.55 16.24
CA THR A 212 -1.73 7.10 16.67
C THR A 212 -2.84 8.04 16.18
N GLN A 213 -2.65 9.35 16.30
CA GLN A 213 -3.61 10.34 15.82
C GLN A 213 -3.79 10.27 14.31
N TRP A 214 -2.70 10.16 13.57
CA TRP A 214 -2.75 9.99 12.11
C TRP A 214 -3.48 8.69 11.73
N PHE A 215 -3.18 7.59 12.40
CA PHE A 215 -3.90 6.34 12.20
C PHE A 215 -5.41 6.48 12.47
N LEU A 216 -5.81 7.18 13.54
CA LEU A 216 -7.21 7.41 13.88
C LEU A 216 -7.94 8.29 12.84
N ILE A 217 -7.27 9.28 12.25
CA ILE A 217 -7.82 10.06 11.14
C ILE A 217 -8.10 9.17 9.93
N MET A 218 -7.14 8.32 9.54
CA MET A 218 -7.33 7.35 8.45
C MET A 218 -8.43 6.33 8.76
N LEU A 219 -8.49 5.85 10.00
CA LEU A 219 -9.54 4.95 10.48
C LEU A 219 -10.93 5.60 10.37
N SER A 220 -11.05 6.89 10.71
CA SER A 220 -12.30 7.64 10.57
C SER A 220 -12.79 7.67 9.12
N PHE A 221 -11.90 7.91 8.16
CA PHE A 221 -12.21 7.79 6.73
C PHE A 221 -12.73 6.39 6.37
N PHE A 222 -12.03 5.34 6.84
CA PHE A 222 -12.44 3.96 6.54
C PHE A 222 -13.83 3.64 7.09
N ILE A 223 -14.13 4.08 8.32
CA ILE A 223 -15.45 3.87 8.96
C ILE A 223 -16.53 4.62 8.18
N LEU A 224 -16.32 5.90 7.91
CA LEU A 224 -17.26 6.74 7.16
C LEU A 224 -17.52 6.20 5.76
N GLY A 225 -16.47 5.86 5.03
CA GLY A 225 -16.59 5.30 3.69
C GLY A 225 -17.30 3.94 3.68
N SER A 226 -17.02 3.07 4.67
CA SER A 226 -17.71 1.78 4.80
C SER A 226 -19.19 1.94 5.15
N ALA A 227 -19.54 2.93 5.98
CA ALA A 227 -20.92 3.27 6.29
C ALA A 227 -21.66 3.82 5.06
N ALA A 228 -21.03 4.72 4.30
CA ALA A 228 -21.59 5.29 3.07
C ALA A 228 -21.83 4.20 2.00
N THR A 229 -20.90 3.26 1.82
CA THR A 229 -21.07 2.15 0.88
C THR A 229 -22.30 1.29 1.25
N LYS A 230 -22.56 1.07 2.55
CA LYS A 230 -23.73 0.31 3.02
C LYS A 230 -25.04 1.13 2.98
N TYR A 231 -24.96 2.47 2.96
CA TYR A 231 -26.15 3.32 2.90
C TYR A 231 -26.95 3.05 1.62
N LYS A 232 -28.24 2.73 1.78
CA LYS A 232 -29.17 2.39 0.70
C LYS A 232 -28.60 1.37 -0.31
N PHE A 233 -27.84 0.38 0.15
CA PHE A 233 -27.15 -0.60 -0.72
C PHE A 233 -28.12 -1.32 -1.68
N GLU A 234 -29.28 -1.77 -1.20
CA GLU A 234 -30.29 -2.43 -2.05
C GLU A 234 -30.87 -1.50 -3.15
N TYR A 235 -30.95 -0.21 -2.87
CA TYR A 235 -31.35 0.77 -3.89
C TYR A 235 -30.27 0.91 -4.95
N LYS A 236 -29.00 1.09 -4.55
CA LYS A 236 -27.84 1.20 -5.46
C LYS A 236 -27.72 -0.04 -6.34
N LYS A 237 -27.92 -1.23 -5.77
CA LYS A 237 -27.93 -2.50 -6.49
C LYS A 237 -29.05 -2.56 -7.54
N ARG A 238 -30.26 -2.09 -7.21
CA ARG A 238 -31.37 -2.05 -8.18
C ARG A 238 -31.14 -1.14 -9.37
N ILE A 239 -30.43 -0.03 -9.18
CA ILE A 239 -30.11 0.90 -10.28
C ILE A 239 -28.75 0.61 -10.95
N GLY A 240 -28.06 -0.48 -10.56
CA GLY A 240 -26.84 -0.95 -11.20
C GLY A 240 -25.59 -0.10 -10.93
N VAL A 241 -25.56 0.65 -9.82
CA VAL A 241 -24.42 1.51 -9.42
C VAL A 241 -23.73 1.00 -8.14
N ASP A 242 -24.02 -0.23 -7.71
CA ASP A 242 -23.33 -0.84 -6.57
C ASP A 242 -21.86 -1.13 -6.92
N GLN A 243 -20.99 -0.93 -5.95
CA GLN A 243 -19.59 -1.38 -6.08
C GLN A 243 -19.58 -2.92 -5.97
N GLY A 244 -19.24 -3.60 -7.07
CA GLY A 244 -19.20 -5.06 -7.15
C GLY A 244 -18.48 -5.73 -5.97
N ARG A 245 -18.63 -7.06 -5.81
CA ARG A 245 -18.09 -7.86 -4.69
C ARG A 245 -18.66 -7.48 -3.31
N GLY A 246 -19.87 -6.96 -3.22
CA GLY A 246 -20.48 -6.58 -1.96
C GLY A 246 -19.81 -5.39 -1.26
N GLY A 247 -19.05 -4.56 -2.00
CA GLY A 247 -18.35 -3.40 -1.48
C GLY A 247 -17.01 -3.70 -0.79
N ALA A 248 -16.47 -4.94 -0.90
CA ALA A 248 -15.16 -5.28 -0.37
C ALA A 248 -14.04 -4.59 -1.17
N ARG A 249 -13.20 -3.82 -0.47
CA ARG A 249 -12.11 -3.05 -1.06
C ARG A 249 -10.85 -3.91 -1.21
N GLY A 250 -10.33 -4.00 -2.45
CA GLY A 250 -9.03 -4.60 -2.72
C GLY A 250 -7.88 -3.56 -2.68
N TYR A 251 -6.65 -4.03 -2.89
CA TYR A 251 -5.43 -3.20 -2.86
C TYR A 251 -5.52 -1.95 -3.73
N ARG A 252 -6.11 -2.04 -4.93
CA ARG A 252 -6.23 -0.90 -5.86
C ARG A 252 -6.99 0.26 -5.23
N ASN A 253 -8.11 -0.03 -4.57
CA ASN A 253 -8.92 0.98 -3.90
C ASN A 253 -8.21 1.53 -2.66
N VAL A 254 -7.59 0.64 -1.86
CA VAL A 254 -6.86 1.04 -0.64
C VAL A 254 -5.68 1.95 -0.99
N PHE A 255 -4.87 1.60 -2.00
CA PHE A 255 -3.75 2.44 -2.41
C PHE A 255 -4.19 3.72 -3.10
N ALA A 256 -5.20 3.68 -3.96
CA ALA A 256 -5.69 4.88 -4.62
C ALA A 256 -6.09 5.99 -3.63
N ASN A 257 -6.67 5.60 -2.49
CA ASN A 257 -7.12 6.53 -1.47
C ASN A 257 -6.09 6.80 -0.35
N GLY A 258 -5.09 5.95 -0.18
CA GLY A 258 -4.21 6.00 1.01
C GLY A 258 -2.72 6.20 0.73
N ILE A 259 -2.22 5.90 -0.48
CA ILE A 259 -0.77 5.90 -0.73
C ILE A 259 -0.14 7.30 -0.66
N VAL A 260 -0.85 8.34 -1.12
CA VAL A 260 -0.37 9.72 -1.06
C VAL A 260 -0.32 10.21 0.39
N ALA A 261 -1.33 9.85 1.19
CA ALA A 261 -1.36 10.11 2.62
C ALA A 261 -0.20 9.37 3.35
N ALA A 262 0.05 8.11 2.99
CA ALA A 262 1.19 7.35 3.53
C ALA A 262 2.55 7.97 3.14
N ALA A 263 2.69 8.44 1.90
CA ALA A 263 3.88 9.17 1.46
C ALA A 263 4.09 10.47 2.25
N ALA A 264 3.02 11.23 2.51
CA ALA A 264 3.08 12.43 3.36
C ALA A 264 3.54 12.09 4.78
N ALA A 265 3.13 10.94 5.35
CA ALA A 265 3.60 10.49 6.67
C ALA A 265 5.09 10.14 6.65
N VAL A 266 5.60 9.47 5.62
CA VAL A 266 7.04 9.20 5.47
C VAL A 266 7.83 10.50 5.36
N LEU A 267 7.36 11.45 4.53
CA LEU A 267 8.00 12.76 4.38
C LEU A 267 7.99 13.54 5.70
N PHE A 268 6.87 13.50 6.44
CA PHE A 268 6.83 14.09 7.77
C PHE A 268 7.84 13.45 8.73
N GLY A 269 7.95 12.12 8.71
CA GLY A 269 8.92 11.38 9.53
C GLY A 269 10.37 11.80 9.27
N ILE A 270 10.69 12.15 8.02
CA ILE A 270 12.04 12.57 7.60
C ILE A 270 12.31 14.04 7.88
N PHE A 271 11.37 14.92 7.50
CA PHE A 271 11.59 16.37 7.46
C PHE A 271 10.97 17.11 8.65
N GLN A 272 9.98 16.52 9.34
CA GLN A 272 9.25 17.11 10.47
C GLN A 272 8.58 18.46 10.14
N GLU A 273 8.22 18.68 8.88
CA GLU A 273 7.64 19.94 8.41
C GLU A 273 6.11 19.91 8.44
N PRO A 274 5.42 20.96 8.98
CA PRO A 274 3.95 21.01 9.08
C PRO A 274 3.21 20.88 7.74
N VAL A 275 3.86 21.22 6.64
CA VAL A 275 3.30 21.11 5.29
C VAL A 275 2.86 19.68 4.96
N PHE A 276 3.58 18.66 5.47
CA PHE A 276 3.23 17.26 5.27
C PHE A 276 2.04 16.82 6.13
N ILE A 277 1.79 17.47 7.26
CA ILE A 277 0.56 17.28 8.06
C ILE A 277 -0.65 17.74 7.24
N VAL A 278 -0.57 18.93 6.67
CA VAL A 278 -1.64 19.52 5.84
C VAL A 278 -1.87 18.68 4.59
N MET A 279 -0.79 18.22 3.94
CA MET A 279 -0.87 17.30 2.80
C MET A 279 -1.61 15.99 3.18
N TYR A 280 -1.22 15.38 4.30
CA TYR A 280 -1.83 14.16 4.81
C TYR A 280 -3.34 14.33 5.03
N VAL A 281 -3.73 15.33 5.85
CA VAL A 281 -5.14 15.55 6.18
C VAL A 281 -5.94 15.93 4.94
N GLY A 282 -5.37 16.73 4.02
CA GLY A 282 -5.99 17.10 2.74
C GLY A 282 -6.25 15.88 1.85
N CYS A 283 -5.30 14.93 1.77
CA CYS A 283 -5.49 13.68 1.04
C CYS A 283 -6.60 12.81 1.64
N VAL A 284 -6.62 12.64 2.96
CA VAL A 284 -7.64 11.83 3.64
C VAL A 284 -9.01 12.49 3.58
N ALA A 285 -9.07 13.82 3.70
CA ALA A 285 -10.30 14.61 3.51
C ALA A 285 -10.86 14.45 2.09
N THR A 286 -9.99 14.45 1.07
CA THR A 286 -10.37 14.19 -0.32
C THR A 286 -10.94 12.77 -0.49
N ALA A 287 -10.25 11.75 0.02
CA ALA A 287 -10.73 10.37 -0.07
C ALA A 287 -12.10 10.17 0.61
N ALA A 288 -12.33 10.85 1.75
CA ALA A 288 -13.61 10.82 2.44
C ALA A 288 -14.70 11.59 1.68
N ALA A 289 -14.39 12.79 1.24
CA ALA A 289 -15.31 13.64 0.48
C ALA A 289 -15.78 12.93 -0.80
N ASP A 290 -14.85 12.38 -1.57
CA ASP A 290 -15.14 11.64 -2.80
C ASP A 290 -15.97 10.38 -2.53
N THR A 291 -15.56 9.55 -1.57
CA THR A 291 -16.32 8.33 -1.24
C THR A 291 -17.74 8.64 -0.78
N LEU A 292 -17.94 9.68 0.06
CA LEU A 292 -19.27 10.06 0.51
C LEU A 292 -20.10 10.65 -0.62
N ALA A 293 -19.51 11.49 -1.48
CA ALA A 293 -20.18 12.09 -2.62
C ALA A 293 -20.66 11.03 -3.62
N SER A 294 -19.79 10.08 -3.99
CA SER A 294 -20.10 9.02 -4.94
C SER A 294 -21.14 8.03 -4.38
N GLU A 295 -21.06 7.68 -3.10
CA GLU A 295 -21.95 6.68 -2.48
C GLU A 295 -23.32 7.24 -2.05
N ILE A 296 -23.38 8.49 -1.61
CA ILE A 296 -24.62 9.12 -1.14
C ILE A 296 -25.24 9.98 -2.27
N GLY A 297 -24.39 10.68 -3.07
CA GLY A 297 -24.84 11.54 -4.15
C GLY A 297 -25.67 10.83 -5.20
N VAL A 298 -25.37 9.58 -5.53
CA VAL A 298 -26.15 8.75 -6.47
C VAL A 298 -27.56 8.44 -5.96
N THR A 299 -27.84 8.64 -4.69
CA THR A 299 -29.18 8.45 -4.11
C THR A 299 -30.02 9.73 -4.03
N GLY A 300 -29.47 10.87 -4.47
CA GLY A 300 -30.11 12.17 -4.29
C GLY A 300 -29.97 13.09 -5.50
N GLY A 301 -31.03 13.14 -6.32
CA GLY A 301 -31.13 14.14 -7.37
C GLY A 301 -30.71 13.69 -8.76
N ILE A 302 -30.79 14.61 -9.72
CA ILE A 302 -30.41 14.39 -11.12
C ILE A 302 -28.96 14.84 -11.27
N PRO A 303 -28.05 13.96 -11.76
CA PRO A 303 -26.67 14.35 -11.96
C PRO A 303 -26.49 15.20 -13.23
N TYR A 304 -25.54 16.13 -13.15
CA TYR A 304 -25.09 16.95 -14.27
C TYR A 304 -23.60 16.67 -14.51
N MET A 305 -23.22 16.55 -15.77
CA MET A 305 -21.82 16.39 -16.17
C MET A 305 -21.02 17.63 -15.78
N ILE A 306 -19.97 17.47 -14.99
CA ILE A 306 -19.16 18.58 -14.49
C ILE A 306 -18.55 19.44 -15.61
N THR A 307 -18.24 18.83 -16.77
CA THR A 307 -17.62 19.53 -17.91
C THR A 307 -18.60 20.25 -18.83
N THR A 308 -19.86 19.84 -18.89
CA THR A 308 -20.83 20.34 -19.87
C THR A 308 -22.09 20.89 -19.24
N PHE A 309 -22.30 20.68 -17.94
CA PHE A 309 -23.51 21.05 -17.19
C PHE A 309 -24.81 20.46 -17.76
N LYS A 310 -24.72 19.40 -18.59
CA LYS A 310 -25.88 18.69 -19.12
C LYS A 310 -26.27 17.55 -18.19
N LYS A 311 -27.57 17.26 -18.13
CA LYS A 311 -28.09 16.09 -17.40
C LYS A 311 -27.52 14.81 -17.97
N VAL A 312 -27.13 13.88 -17.07
CA VAL A 312 -26.56 12.59 -17.43
C VAL A 312 -27.22 11.47 -16.63
N PRO A 313 -27.10 10.20 -17.07
CA PRO A 313 -27.56 9.05 -16.29
C PRO A 313 -26.84 8.97 -14.93
N ILE A 314 -27.56 8.42 -13.94
CA ILE A 314 -26.98 8.15 -12.61
C ILE A 314 -25.86 7.11 -12.77
N GLY A 315 -24.73 7.32 -12.10
CA GLY A 315 -23.57 6.43 -12.12
C GLY A 315 -22.60 6.67 -13.28
N LEU A 316 -22.83 7.66 -14.14
CA LEU A 316 -21.85 8.06 -15.14
C LEU A 316 -20.72 8.86 -14.48
N ASN A 317 -19.46 8.48 -14.77
CA ASN A 317 -18.29 9.15 -14.22
C ASN A 317 -18.27 10.63 -14.59
N GLY A 318 -18.01 11.50 -13.60
CA GLY A 318 -18.07 12.95 -13.78
C GLY A 318 -19.47 13.55 -13.70
N GLY A 319 -20.48 12.75 -13.40
CA GLY A 319 -21.84 13.23 -13.08
C GLY A 319 -21.94 13.68 -11.62
N VAL A 320 -22.16 14.97 -11.37
CA VAL A 320 -22.26 15.57 -10.04
C VAL A 320 -23.70 15.94 -9.70
N THR A 321 -24.08 15.82 -8.42
CA THR A 321 -25.39 16.23 -7.89
C THR A 321 -25.19 17.25 -6.78
N LEU A 322 -26.15 18.14 -6.55
CA LEU A 322 -26.09 19.08 -5.41
C LEU A 322 -25.98 18.35 -4.07
N THR A 323 -26.66 17.20 -3.95
CA THR A 323 -26.53 16.34 -2.75
C THR A 323 -25.10 15.82 -2.62
N GLY A 324 -24.48 15.36 -3.72
CA GLY A 324 -23.10 14.90 -3.75
C GLY A 324 -22.11 15.98 -3.32
N GLU A 325 -22.25 17.20 -3.88
CA GLU A 325 -21.39 18.35 -3.53
C GLU A 325 -21.51 18.74 -2.04
N PHE A 326 -22.74 18.78 -1.51
CA PHE A 326 -22.95 19.06 -0.10
C PHE A 326 -22.33 17.98 0.80
N VAL A 327 -22.50 16.72 0.45
CA VAL A 327 -21.96 15.59 1.20
C VAL A 327 -20.44 15.51 1.06
N ALA A 328 -19.86 15.90 -0.09
CA ALA A 328 -18.42 16.07 -0.26
C ALA A 328 -17.84 17.07 0.74
N LEU A 329 -18.47 18.25 0.84
CA LEU A 329 -18.05 19.26 1.81
C LEU A 329 -18.13 18.75 3.25
N LEU A 330 -19.21 18.06 3.60
CA LEU A 330 -19.37 17.43 4.94
C LEU A 330 -18.33 16.35 5.20
N GLY A 331 -17.97 15.54 4.20
CA GLY A 331 -16.94 14.51 4.32
C GLY A 331 -15.56 15.08 4.60
N GLY A 332 -15.15 16.09 3.81
CA GLY A 332 -13.91 16.84 4.03
C GLY A 332 -13.88 17.53 5.40
N PHE A 333 -14.98 18.20 5.78
CA PHE A 333 -15.14 18.84 7.09
C PHE A 333 -15.01 17.83 8.23
N THR A 334 -15.66 16.66 8.13
CA THR A 334 -15.63 15.65 9.20
C THR A 334 -14.22 15.15 9.46
N ILE A 335 -13.45 14.83 8.41
CA ILE A 335 -12.06 14.40 8.58
C ILE A 335 -11.18 15.51 9.15
N SER A 336 -11.34 16.73 8.67
CA SER A 336 -10.59 17.89 9.15
C SER A 336 -10.94 18.21 10.61
N LEU A 337 -12.22 18.06 11.01
CA LEU A 337 -12.65 18.21 12.39
C LEU A 337 -12.04 17.13 13.29
N VAL A 338 -12.02 15.87 12.86
CA VAL A 338 -11.36 14.79 13.60
C VAL A 338 -9.88 15.11 13.80
N ALA A 339 -9.19 15.58 12.76
CA ALA A 339 -7.79 15.97 12.85
C ALA A 339 -7.56 17.14 13.83
N LEU A 340 -8.48 18.11 13.85
CA LEU A 340 -8.46 19.21 14.83
C LEU A 340 -8.67 18.70 16.25
N LEU A 341 -9.68 17.86 16.49
CA LEU A 341 -10.00 17.31 17.81
C LEU A 341 -8.88 16.41 18.36
N LEU A 342 -8.10 15.77 17.47
CA LEU A 342 -6.90 15.02 17.81
C LEU A 342 -5.66 15.90 17.99
N ASN A 343 -5.78 17.22 17.90
CA ASN A 343 -4.69 18.20 18.00
C ASN A 343 -3.57 17.97 16.96
N VAL A 344 -3.92 17.48 15.78
CA VAL A 344 -2.97 17.30 14.67
C VAL A 344 -2.84 18.56 13.82
N ILE A 345 -3.94 19.31 13.68
CA ILE A 345 -4.01 20.55 12.90
C ILE A 345 -4.63 21.70 13.71
N THR A 346 -4.36 22.91 13.24
CA THR A 346 -4.99 24.15 13.79
C THR A 346 -6.35 24.41 13.16
N PRO A 347 -7.20 25.32 13.75
CA PRO A 347 -8.47 25.70 13.13
C PRO A 347 -8.33 26.27 11.71
N ALA A 348 -7.25 27.01 11.42
CA ALA A 348 -6.99 27.51 10.09
C ALA A 348 -6.67 26.38 9.10
N MET A 349 -5.84 25.42 9.49
CA MET A 349 -5.55 24.23 8.68
C MET A 349 -6.82 23.37 8.46
N MET A 350 -7.77 23.34 9.42
CA MET A 350 -9.04 22.64 9.26
C MET A 350 -9.83 23.19 8.06
N ILE A 351 -9.90 24.50 7.92
CA ILE A 351 -10.57 25.14 6.77
C ILE A 351 -9.86 24.75 5.47
N ILE A 352 -8.54 24.84 5.43
CA ILE A 352 -7.71 24.46 4.26
C ILE A 352 -7.99 23.01 3.84
N CYS A 353 -7.93 22.07 4.80
CA CYS A 353 -8.14 20.64 4.52
C CYS A 353 -9.59 20.31 4.13
N THR A 354 -10.58 21.04 4.68
CA THR A 354 -11.98 20.91 4.27
C THR A 354 -12.15 21.33 2.79
N LEU A 355 -11.58 22.46 2.42
CA LEU A 355 -11.60 22.93 1.03
C LEU A 355 -10.83 21.99 0.09
N ALA A 356 -9.72 21.44 0.57
CA ALA A 356 -8.95 20.44 -0.18
C ALA A 356 -9.78 19.17 -0.46
N GLY A 357 -10.55 18.69 0.50
CA GLY A 357 -11.47 17.58 0.31
C GLY A 357 -12.49 17.86 -0.78
N PHE A 358 -13.11 19.05 -0.74
CA PHE A 358 -14.09 19.48 -1.73
C PHE A 358 -13.48 19.64 -3.13
N VAL A 359 -12.33 20.31 -3.24
CA VAL A 359 -11.62 20.49 -4.52
C VAL A 359 -11.16 19.16 -5.09
N GLY A 360 -10.61 18.27 -4.25
CA GLY A 360 -10.15 16.96 -4.68
C GLY A 360 -11.28 16.08 -5.25
N THR A 361 -12.48 16.09 -4.64
CA THR A 361 -13.66 15.41 -5.16
C THR A 361 -14.09 15.97 -6.53
N ASN A 362 -14.01 17.28 -6.73
CA ASN A 362 -14.30 17.90 -8.02
C ASN A 362 -13.23 17.57 -9.07
N ILE A 363 -11.95 17.41 -8.67
CA ILE A 363 -10.89 16.86 -9.54
C ILE A 363 -11.23 15.42 -9.93
N ASP A 364 -11.70 14.57 -9.00
CA ASP A 364 -12.16 13.22 -9.31
C ASP A 364 -13.24 13.25 -10.42
N SER A 365 -14.29 14.05 -10.23
CA SER A 365 -15.36 14.20 -11.20
C SER A 365 -14.87 14.71 -12.56
N LEU A 366 -13.93 15.66 -12.59
CA LEU A 366 -13.34 16.18 -13.82
C LEU A 366 -12.49 15.13 -14.55
N VAL A 367 -11.67 14.40 -13.83
CA VAL A 367 -10.85 13.28 -14.36
C VAL A 367 -11.76 12.15 -14.84
N GLY A 368 -12.79 11.82 -14.07
CA GLY A 368 -13.82 10.84 -14.43
C GLY A 368 -14.51 11.19 -15.76
N ALA A 369 -14.94 12.44 -15.91
CA ALA A 369 -15.58 12.94 -17.12
C ALA A 369 -14.67 12.92 -18.35
N THR A 370 -13.36 13.04 -18.18
CA THR A 370 -12.40 13.23 -19.28
C THR A 370 -11.58 11.97 -19.59
N LEU A 371 -10.87 11.44 -18.61
CA LEU A 371 -9.90 10.34 -18.81
C LEU A 371 -10.52 8.96 -18.59
N GLU A 372 -11.34 8.79 -17.55
CA GLU A 372 -11.92 7.50 -17.21
C GLU A 372 -13.00 7.08 -18.22
N ASN A 373 -13.89 7.99 -18.59
CA ASN A 373 -14.91 7.73 -19.61
C ASN A 373 -14.32 7.43 -21.01
N ARG A 374 -13.07 7.81 -21.25
CA ARG A 374 -12.34 7.45 -22.49
C ARG A 374 -11.54 6.15 -22.34
N GLY A 375 -11.53 5.51 -21.16
CA GLY A 375 -10.81 4.28 -20.91
C GLY A 375 -9.29 4.42 -20.77
N TYR A 376 -8.75 5.64 -20.63
CA TYR A 376 -7.31 5.85 -20.41
C TYR A 376 -6.86 5.42 -19.02
N ILE A 377 -7.71 5.60 -18.01
CA ILE A 377 -7.50 5.18 -16.64
C ILE A 377 -8.78 4.54 -16.10
N GLY A 378 -8.68 3.77 -15.02
CA GLY A 378 -9.85 3.26 -14.30
C GLY A 378 -10.05 4.02 -12.99
N ASN A 379 -11.14 3.72 -12.29
CA ASN A 379 -11.56 4.36 -11.04
C ASN A 379 -10.44 4.50 -9.99
N ALA A 380 -9.57 3.48 -9.81
CA ALA A 380 -8.42 3.60 -8.90
C ALA A 380 -7.42 4.68 -9.34
N GLY A 381 -7.23 4.88 -10.65
CA GLY A 381 -6.38 5.96 -11.19
C GLY A 381 -7.02 7.32 -10.96
N THR A 382 -8.33 7.43 -11.12
CA THR A 382 -9.11 8.66 -10.88
C THR A 382 -9.01 9.07 -9.41
N ASN A 383 -9.27 8.17 -8.48
CA ASN A 383 -9.15 8.41 -7.03
C ASN A 383 -7.72 8.80 -6.62
N LEU A 384 -6.69 8.17 -7.23
CA LEU A 384 -5.30 8.54 -6.97
C LEU A 384 -5.00 9.98 -7.40
N LEU A 385 -5.43 10.38 -8.60
CA LEU A 385 -5.26 11.75 -9.08
C LEU A 385 -6.04 12.77 -8.24
N ALA A 386 -7.24 12.41 -7.78
CA ALA A 386 -8.03 13.22 -6.87
C ALA A 386 -7.31 13.44 -5.53
N THR A 387 -6.78 12.38 -4.91
CA THR A 387 -6.05 12.49 -3.63
C THR A 387 -4.75 13.27 -3.78
N ILE A 388 -4.01 13.11 -4.89
CA ILE A 388 -2.86 13.96 -5.21
C ILE A 388 -3.30 15.43 -5.34
N GLY A 389 -4.34 15.69 -6.13
CA GLY A 389 -4.83 17.04 -6.39
C GLY A 389 -5.29 17.75 -5.11
N GLY A 390 -6.06 17.07 -4.26
CA GLY A 390 -6.48 17.61 -2.97
C GLY A 390 -5.33 17.86 -2.02
N GLY A 391 -4.38 16.92 -1.92
CA GLY A 391 -3.17 17.07 -1.10
C GLY A 391 -2.30 18.25 -1.56
N VAL A 392 -2.07 18.37 -2.88
CA VAL A 392 -1.32 19.50 -3.48
C VAL A 392 -2.05 20.83 -3.27
N PHE A 393 -3.38 20.86 -3.45
CA PHE A 393 -4.18 22.05 -3.17
C PHE A 393 -4.05 22.49 -1.70
N ALA A 394 -4.11 21.54 -0.76
CA ALA A 394 -3.94 21.84 0.66
C ALA A 394 -2.57 22.47 0.95
N VAL A 395 -1.50 21.88 0.39
CA VAL A 395 -0.13 22.42 0.50
C VAL A 395 -0.01 23.80 -0.12
N ALA A 396 -0.52 23.97 -1.34
CA ALA A 396 -0.45 25.26 -2.04
C ALA A 396 -1.17 26.37 -1.27
N LEU A 397 -2.37 26.10 -0.76
CA LEU A 397 -3.15 27.07 0.01
C LEU A 397 -2.48 27.37 1.37
N TYR A 398 -1.93 26.36 2.04
CA TYR A 398 -1.18 26.53 3.29
C TYR A 398 0.03 27.46 3.11
N LEU A 399 0.83 27.21 2.07
CA LEU A 399 2.01 28.03 1.75
C LEU A 399 1.63 29.45 1.32
N PHE A 400 0.54 29.58 0.55
CA PHE A 400 0.03 30.89 0.10
C PHE A 400 -0.41 31.78 1.26
N LEU A 401 -1.08 31.18 2.25
CA LEU A 401 -1.56 31.90 3.45
C LEU A 401 -0.44 32.13 4.48
N LYS A 402 0.78 31.62 4.23
CA LYS A 402 1.97 31.82 5.08
C LYS A 402 1.75 31.36 6.54
N PHE A 403 1.09 30.22 6.74
CA PHE A 403 0.94 29.62 8.06
C PHE A 403 2.19 28.86 8.51
#